data_15ee8eb12772f872a7726929b46f90aa
#
_entry.id   15ee8eb12772f872a7726929b46f90aa
#
_cell.length_a   1.000
_cell.length_b   1.000
_cell.length_c   1.000
_cell.angle_alpha   90.00
_cell.angle_beta   90.00
_cell.angle_gamma   90.00
#
_symmetry.space_group_name_H-M   'P 1'
#
loop_
_entity.id
_entity.type
_entity.pdbx_description
1 polymer ?
#
loop_
_entity_poly.entity_id
_entity_poly.type
_entity_poly.pdbx_seq_one_letter_code
_entity_poly.pdbx_strand_id
1 'polypeptide(L)'
;MNIKRSELKKIIQKAEDKNLSFRVFDLEKEHLKSYQQPHKNDHFFIVVVATGKVEIQIEDKIHFLKAGKISIVFPEQICFISNFSDDLTGKIILFEEVLFCSDILKNELSPYNVNLSANLNCTALPNQEFEEAIALVKNIQNIYNKPSLVKKEQARFYIKVFLLGLIESVHGQHPVLHQKTNQHIYIGFKKLLNQQYRSERTVQYYASQLSITPKKLNEITKKHCGETAINAIHNRILTEIKRQLLFSDLSHKEIAFELGFSSPSALNKFVRAKLKETPTELQQELAQIYTA
;
A
#
# COMPACT_ATOMS: atom_id res chain seq x y z
N MET A 1 -17.75 -1.41 12.63
CA MET A 1 -16.90 -0.21 12.92
C MET A 1 -16.75 0.59 11.63
N ASN A 2 -17.27 1.82 11.59
CA ASN A 2 -17.22 2.65 10.37
C ASN A 2 -15.80 3.18 10.19
N ILE A 3 -15.07 2.71 9.17
CA ILE A 3 -13.71 3.22 8.90
C ILE A 3 -13.82 4.61 8.32
N LYS A 4 -13.16 5.53 8.99
CA LYS A 4 -13.04 6.90 8.52
C LYS A 4 -12.16 6.95 7.26
N ARG A 5 -12.64 7.55 6.18
CA ARG A 5 -11.82 7.85 5.02
C ARG A 5 -11.05 9.15 5.26
N SER A 6 -9.72 9.07 5.19
CA SER A 6 -8.86 10.24 5.24
C SER A 6 -8.60 10.74 3.82
N GLU A 7 -9.03 11.95 3.54
CA GLU A 7 -8.86 12.58 2.23
C GLU A 7 -7.80 13.67 2.33
N LEU A 8 -6.79 13.63 1.48
CA LEU A 8 -5.70 14.61 1.48
C LEU A 8 -6.21 16.05 1.40
N LYS A 9 -7.27 16.28 0.60
CA LYS A 9 -7.89 17.60 0.44
C LYS A 9 -8.49 18.17 1.72
N LYS A 10 -8.81 17.31 2.69
CA LYS A 10 -9.34 17.71 4.01
C LYS A 10 -8.24 17.95 5.04
N ILE A 11 -7.01 17.52 4.76
CA ILE A 11 -5.85 17.75 5.62
C ILE A 11 -5.27 19.12 5.25
N ILE A 12 -5.81 20.19 5.83
CA ILE A 12 -5.40 21.57 5.57
C ILE A 12 -4.59 22.08 6.75
N GLN A 13 -3.30 22.31 6.54
CA GLN A 13 -2.41 22.92 7.52
C GLN A 13 -2.05 24.37 7.16
N LYS A 14 -2.09 24.72 5.86
CA LYS A 14 -1.79 26.04 5.32
C LYS A 14 -2.81 26.42 4.25
N ALA A 15 -2.96 27.71 3.99
CA ALA A 15 -3.89 28.21 2.96
C ALA A 15 -3.58 27.64 1.56
N GLU A 16 -2.29 27.47 1.24
CA GLU A 16 -1.81 26.94 -0.03
C GLU A 16 -2.09 25.43 -0.21
N ASP A 17 -2.37 24.71 0.87
CA ASP A 17 -2.64 23.27 0.84
C ASP A 17 -3.78 22.91 -0.08
N LYS A 18 -4.77 23.78 -0.22
CA LYS A 18 -5.93 23.57 -1.11
C LYS A 18 -5.51 23.34 -2.58
N ASN A 19 -4.34 23.88 -2.97
CA ASN A 19 -3.84 23.84 -4.34
C ASN A 19 -2.65 22.87 -4.51
N LEU A 20 -2.25 22.17 -3.45
CA LEU A 20 -1.15 21.22 -3.47
C LEU A 20 -1.66 19.78 -3.35
N SER A 21 -1.18 18.91 -4.24
CA SER A 21 -1.45 17.47 -4.18
C SER A 21 -0.44 16.72 -3.30
N PHE A 22 0.22 17.41 -2.40
CA PHE A 22 1.12 16.83 -1.41
C PHE A 22 1.17 17.67 -0.13
N ARG A 23 1.61 17.04 0.98
CA ARG A 23 1.83 17.64 2.30
C ARG A 23 3.12 17.10 2.88
N VAL A 24 3.85 17.93 3.62
CA VAL A 24 5.01 17.50 4.41
C VAL A 24 4.97 18.21 5.75
N PHE A 25 5.10 17.43 6.82
CA PHE A 25 5.13 17.98 8.17
C PHE A 25 5.99 17.11 9.10
N ASP A 26 6.31 17.66 10.26
CA ASP A 26 7.08 16.95 11.26
C ASP A 26 6.26 15.82 11.89
N LEU A 27 6.95 14.73 12.22
CA LEU A 27 6.37 13.59 12.90
C LEU A 27 6.26 13.93 14.40
N GLU A 28 5.21 14.66 14.75
CA GLU A 28 4.94 15.11 16.12
C GLU A 28 3.76 14.37 16.71
N LYS A 29 3.75 14.20 18.04
CA LYS A 29 2.69 13.48 18.77
C LYS A 29 1.29 14.00 18.47
N GLU A 30 1.13 15.31 18.30
CA GLU A 30 -0.17 15.92 18.00
C GLU A 30 -0.71 15.49 16.64
N HIS A 31 0.15 15.41 15.64
CA HIS A 31 -0.20 14.93 14.32
C HIS A 31 -0.60 13.44 14.37
N LEU A 32 0.10 12.63 15.17
CA LEU A 32 -0.14 11.19 15.27
C LEU A 32 -1.48 10.84 15.91
N LYS A 33 -2.02 11.69 16.81
CA LYS A 33 -3.34 11.45 17.43
C LYS A 33 -4.46 11.26 16.42
N SER A 34 -4.41 11.94 15.29
CA SER A 34 -5.40 11.80 14.22
C SER A 34 -5.30 10.46 13.47
N TYR A 35 -4.18 9.78 13.58
CA TYR A 35 -3.88 8.49 12.95
C TYR A 35 -3.95 7.30 13.91
N GLN A 36 -4.37 7.49 15.17
CA GLN A 36 -4.49 6.41 16.15
C GLN A 36 -5.75 5.54 15.97
N GLN A 37 -6.67 5.94 15.11
CA GLN A 37 -7.83 5.11 14.80
C GLN A 37 -7.73 4.54 13.37
N PRO A 38 -8.24 3.33 13.12
CA PRO A 38 -8.25 2.75 11.80
C PRO A 38 -8.90 3.68 10.78
N HIS A 39 -8.15 3.97 9.73
CA HIS A 39 -8.61 4.83 8.64
C HIS A 39 -8.06 4.35 7.30
N LYS A 40 -8.71 4.76 6.23
CA LYS A 40 -8.35 4.45 4.86
C LYS A 40 -7.99 5.74 4.14
N ASN A 41 -6.81 5.78 3.53
CA ASN A 41 -6.34 6.97 2.82
C ASN A 41 -6.69 6.93 1.34
N ASP A 42 -6.99 8.08 0.73
CA ASP A 42 -7.05 8.26 -0.72
C ASP A 42 -5.69 8.65 -1.33
N HIS A 43 -4.67 8.76 -0.49
CA HIS A 43 -3.34 9.25 -0.80
C HIS A 43 -2.26 8.33 -0.21
N PHE A 44 -1.03 8.50 -0.67
CA PHE A 44 0.15 7.87 -0.06
C PHE A 44 0.46 8.53 1.27
N PHE A 45 0.71 7.72 2.28
CA PHE A 45 1.13 8.16 3.61
C PHE A 45 2.50 7.56 3.90
N ILE A 46 3.54 8.41 3.93
CA ILE A 46 4.92 8.01 4.17
C ILE A 46 5.36 8.51 5.54
N VAL A 47 5.92 7.62 6.33
CA VAL A 47 6.52 7.93 7.63
C VAL A 47 8.01 7.64 7.57
N VAL A 48 8.82 8.67 7.85
CA VAL A 48 10.28 8.58 7.95
C VAL A 48 10.66 8.82 9.39
N VAL A 49 11.21 7.82 10.07
CA VAL A 49 11.57 7.89 11.49
C VAL A 49 13.04 8.27 11.62
N ALA A 50 13.30 9.45 12.23
CA ALA A 50 14.65 9.92 12.50
C ALA A 50 15.15 9.46 13.89
N THR A 51 14.31 9.55 14.92
CA THR A 51 14.60 9.02 16.28
C THR A 51 13.36 8.34 16.83
N GLY A 52 13.55 7.57 17.90
CA GLY A 52 12.46 6.90 18.59
C GLY A 52 11.91 5.68 17.85
N LYS A 53 10.70 5.31 18.20
CA LYS A 53 9.99 4.12 17.68
C LYS A 53 8.53 4.44 17.45
N VAL A 54 7.94 3.82 16.42
CA VAL A 54 6.49 3.88 16.15
C VAL A 54 6.00 2.55 15.64
N GLU A 55 4.84 2.13 16.10
CA GLU A 55 4.13 0.95 15.61
C GLU A 55 3.01 1.39 14.68
N ILE A 56 3.06 0.93 13.44
CA ILE A 56 2.03 1.19 12.43
C ILE A 56 1.41 -0.14 12.04
N GLN A 57 0.13 -0.25 12.22
CA GLN A 57 -0.63 -1.36 11.64
C GLN A 57 -1.06 -0.98 10.22
N ILE A 58 -0.80 -1.88 9.28
CA ILE A 58 -1.20 -1.74 7.87
C ILE A 58 -1.89 -3.05 7.49
N GLU A 59 -3.16 -2.96 7.17
CA GLU A 59 -4.04 -4.13 6.97
C GLU A 59 -3.99 -5.05 8.20
N ASP A 60 -3.64 -6.31 8.04
CA ASP A 60 -3.53 -7.33 9.09
C ASP A 60 -2.12 -7.48 9.68
N LYS A 61 -1.19 -6.53 9.39
CA LYS A 61 0.21 -6.62 9.82
C LYS A 61 0.63 -5.43 10.66
N ILE A 62 1.35 -5.71 11.74
CA ILE A 62 2.00 -4.69 12.57
C ILE A 62 3.44 -4.50 12.09
N HIS A 63 3.83 -3.27 11.87
CA HIS A 63 5.16 -2.85 11.45
C HIS A 63 5.81 -2.00 12.52
N PHE A 64 7.01 -2.41 12.96
CA PHE A 64 7.81 -1.70 13.96
C PHE A 64 8.86 -0.85 13.25
N LEU A 65 8.67 0.47 13.26
CA LEU A 65 9.62 1.42 12.73
C LEU A 65 10.48 1.98 13.87
N LYS A 66 11.75 2.18 13.56
CA LYS A 66 12.74 2.86 14.41
C LYS A 66 13.60 3.76 13.51
N ALA A 67 14.54 4.50 14.09
CA ALA A 67 15.50 5.29 13.33
C ALA A 67 16.11 4.48 12.16
N GLY A 68 16.17 5.08 10.98
CA GLY A 68 16.63 4.44 9.75
C GLY A 68 15.57 3.62 9.01
N LYS A 69 14.32 3.59 9.49
CA LYS A 69 13.22 2.92 8.79
C LYS A 69 12.22 3.89 8.20
N ILE A 70 11.67 3.49 7.07
CA ILE A 70 10.63 4.20 6.34
C ILE A 70 9.43 3.26 6.14
N SER A 71 8.23 3.79 6.30
CA SER A 71 6.99 3.11 5.97
C SER A 71 6.25 3.85 4.87
N ILE A 72 5.72 3.14 3.90
CA ILE A 72 4.79 3.67 2.90
C ILE A 72 3.46 2.91 3.02
N VAL A 73 2.41 3.64 3.34
CA VAL A 73 1.03 3.16 3.24
C VAL A 73 0.48 3.62 1.90
N PHE A 74 -0.01 2.69 1.12
CA PHE A 74 -0.56 2.95 -0.21
C PHE A 74 -2.02 3.40 -0.12
N PRO A 75 -2.52 4.16 -1.11
CA PRO A 75 -3.94 4.46 -1.21
C PRO A 75 -4.79 3.20 -1.08
N GLU A 76 -5.93 3.35 -0.43
CA GLU A 76 -6.90 2.28 -0.19
C GLU A 76 -6.44 1.20 0.82
N GLN A 77 -5.22 1.26 1.38
CA GLN A 77 -4.84 0.45 2.53
C GLN A 77 -5.41 1.05 3.81
N ILE A 78 -5.79 0.16 4.72
CA ILE A 78 -6.22 0.56 6.05
C ILE A 78 -5.01 0.59 6.95
N CYS A 79 -4.84 1.68 7.68
CA CYS A 79 -3.75 1.83 8.63
C CYS A 79 -4.16 2.59 9.88
N PHE A 80 -3.38 2.41 10.93
CA PHE A 80 -3.40 3.27 12.12
C PHE A 80 -2.08 3.13 12.89
N ILE A 81 -1.79 4.13 13.73
CA ILE A 81 -0.63 4.14 14.62
C ILE A 81 -1.08 3.66 16.00
N SER A 82 -0.61 2.49 16.43
CA SER A 82 -1.00 1.90 17.69
C SER A 82 -0.20 2.44 18.88
N ASN A 83 1.11 2.65 18.68
CA ASN A 83 2.01 3.06 19.75
C ASN A 83 3.19 3.87 19.22
N PHE A 84 3.77 4.73 20.04
CA PHE A 84 4.99 5.49 19.71
C PHE A 84 5.73 5.94 20.97
N SER A 85 7.07 6.06 20.86
CA SER A 85 7.93 6.50 21.97
C SER A 85 7.92 8.03 22.14
N ASP A 86 8.32 8.47 23.33
CA ASP A 86 8.34 9.91 23.67
C ASP A 86 9.37 10.73 22.88
N ASP A 87 10.46 10.09 22.49
CA ASP A 87 11.56 10.66 21.72
C ASP A 87 11.38 10.54 20.21
N LEU A 88 10.16 10.18 19.75
CA LEU A 88 9.87 10.02 18.34
C LEU A 88 9.98 11.35 17.60
N THR A 89 10.86 11.38 16.58
CA THR A 89 10.97 12.47 15.61
C THR A 89 11.10 11.90 14.19
N GLY A 90 10.75 12.72 13.21
CA GLY A 90 10.84 12.34 11.81
C GLY A 90 10.02 13.23 10.92
N LYS A 91 9.57 12.69 9.80
CA LYS A 91 8.75 13.41 8.83
C LYS A 91 7.59 12.53 8.34
N ILE A 92 6.50 13.19 8.03
CA ILE A 92 5.36 12.62 7.32
C ILE A 92 5.25 13.30 5.96
N ILE A 93 5.10 12.50 4.92
CA ILE A 93 4.86 12.95 3.55
C ILE A 93 3.56 12.33 3.08
N LEU A 94 2.64 13.17 2.66
CA LEU A 94 1.38 12.75 2.03
C LEU A 94 1.37 13.23 0.58
N PHE A 95 0.93 12.41 -0.35
CA PHE A 95 0.71 12.86 -1.73
C PHE A 95 -0.35 12.03 -2.45
N GLU A 96 -1.09 12.68 -3.32
CA GLU A 96 -2.05 12.04 -4.22
C GLU A 96 -1.34 11.50 -5.47
N GLU A 97 -1.84 10.41 -6.02
CA GLU A 97 -1.33 9.84 -7.29
C GLU A 97 -1.40 10.85 -8.45
N VAL A 98 -2.39 11.73 -8.41
CA VAL A 98 -2.57 12.81 -9.41
C VAL A 98 -1.38 13.79 -9.47
N LEU A 99 -0.56 13.88 -8.41
CA LEU A 99 0.66 14.68 -8.40
C LEU A 99 1.56 14.37 -9.61
N PHE A 100 1.53 13.15 -10.08
CA PHE A 100 2.37 12.66 -11.16
C PHE A 100 1.75 12.77 -12.55
N CYS A 101 0.60 13.44 -12.73
CA CYS A 101 -0.08 13.68 -14.02
C CYS A 101 -0.28 12.46 -14.93
N SER A 102 0.17 11.32 -14.55
CA SER A 102 0.03 10.02 -15.21
C SER A 102 0.43 8.94 -14.23
N ASP A 103 -0.08 7.79 -14.42
CA ASP A 103 0.17 6.56 -13.67
C ASP A 103 1.67 6.24 -13.44
N ILE A 104 2.44 7.17 -12.86
CA ILE A 104 3.89 6.97 -12.62
C ILE A 104 4.14 5.72 -11.79
N LEU A 105 3.32 5.52 -10.76
CA LEU A 105 3.40 4.31 -9.95
C LEU A 105 2.89 3.08 -10.70
N LYS A 106 1.95 3.26 -11.64
CA LYS A 106 1.44 2.17 -12.47
C LYS A 106 2.29 1.92 -13.72
N ASN A 107 2.81 2.96 -14.34
CA ASN A 107 3.48 2.85 -15.64
C ASN A 107 5.00 2.97 -15.57
N GLU A 108 5.54 3.82 -14.68
CA GLU A 108 6.98 4.05 -14.60
C GLU A 108 7.65 3.30 -13.46
N LEU A 109 7.01 3.21 -12.28
CA LEU A 109 7.58 2.49 -11.14
C LEU A 109 7.13 1.03 -11.06
N SER A 110 5.98 0.67 -11.66
CA SER A 110 5.51 -0.70 -11.68
C SER A 110 6.46 -1.66 -12.45
N PRO A 111 7.24 -1.22 -13.46
CA PRO A 111 8.30 -2.05 -14.00
C PRO A 111 9.32 -2.54 -12.98
N TYR A 112 9.55 -1.81 -11.91
CA TYR A 112 10.58 -2.13 -10.93
C TYR A 112 10.07 -2.97 -9.79
N ASN A 113 8.77 -2.96 -9.51
CA ASN A 113 8.24 -3.82 -8.47
C ASN A 113 6.77 -4.15 -8.56
N VAL A 114 6.59 -5.35 -8.37
CA VAL A 114 5.41 -6.12 -8.49
C VAL A 114 4.60 -6.18 -7.20
N ASN A 115 5.26 -6.09 -6.07
CA ASN A 115 4.66 -6.03 -4.73
C ASN A 115 5.18 -4.82 -3.95
N LEU A 116 5.12 -3.63 -4.56
CA LEU A 116 5.55 -2.39 -3.90
C LEU A 116 4.94 -2.27 -2.50
N SER A 117 3.65 -2.49 -2.34
CA SER A 117 3.00 -2.40 -1.04
C SER A 117 3.55 -3.40 -0.03
N ALA A 118 3.79 -4.66 -0.41
CA ALA A 118 4.29 -5.65 0.52
C ALA A 118 5.72 -5.38 1.01
N ASN A 119 6.55 -4.79 0.15
CA ASN A 119 7.97 -4.57 0.43
C ASN A 119 8.25 -3.18 1.01
N LEU A 120 7.45 -2.17 0.65
CA LEU A 120 7.64 -0.79 1.09
C LEU A 120 6.79 -0.39 2.30
N ASN A 121 5.88 -1.25 2.78
CA ASN A 121 5.12 -0.95 3.99
C ASN A 121 6.04 -0.78 5.22
N CYS A 122 7.23 -1.43 5.23
CA CYS A 122 8.26 -1.16 6.21
C CYS A 122 9.63 -1.54 5.63
N THR A 123 10.47 -0.54 5.35
CA THR A 123 11.80 -0.71 4.75
C THR A 123 12.86 -0.14 5.68
N ALA A 124 13.92 -0.91 5.93
CA ALA A 124 15.14 -0.44 6.57
C ALA A 124 16.13 -0.01 5.48
N LEU A 125 16.67 1.18 5.59
CA LEU A 125 17.70 1.68 4.69
C LEU A 125 19.09 1.59 5.34
N PRO A 126 20.16 1.29 4.57
CA PRO A 126 21.52 1.55 5.00
C PRO A 126 21.70 3.03 5.38
N ASN A 127 22.63 3.31 6.28
CA ASN A 127 22.79 4.67 6.82
C ASN A 127 22.97 5.74 5.74
N GLN A 128 23.80 5.47 4.72
CA GLN A 128 24.02 6.43 3.63
C GLN A 128 22.74 6.69 2.84
N GLU A 129 22.01 5.66 2.45
CA GLU A 129 20.76 5.77 1.70
C GLU A 129 19.67 6.48 2.52
N PHE A 130 19.67 6.26 3.85
CA PHE A 130 18.75 6.94 4.75
C PHE A 130 19.05 8.46 4.83
N GLU A 131 20.33 8.86 4.91
CA GLU A 131 20.71 10.29 4.88
C GLU A 131 20.33 10.95 3.55
N GLU A 132 20.51 10.27 2.43
CA GLU A 132 20.07 10.76 1.12
C GLU A 132 18.54 10.92 1.08
N ALA A 133 17.80 9.95 1.61
CA ALA A 133 16.35 10.04 1.72
C ALA A 133 15.90 11.23 2.58
N ILE A 134 16.54 11.44 3.73
CA ILE A 134 16.28 12.62 4.60
C ILE A 134 16.57 13.94 3.88
N ALA A 135 17.65 14.01 3.10
CA ALA A 135 17.98 15.22 2.32
C ALA A 135 16.89 15.51 1.28
N LEU A 136 16.39 14.49 0.57
CA LEU A 136 15.27 14.66 -0.36
C LEU A 136 14.00 15.13 0.34
N VAL A 137 13.68 14.57 1.52
CA VAL A 137 12.51 14.98 2.30
C VAL A 137 12.63 16.44 2.76
N LYS A 138 13.82 16.90 3.17
CA LYS A 138 14.06 18.31 3.50
C LYS A 138 13.83 19.22 2.28
N ASN A 139 14.26 18.81 1.08
CA ASN A 139 14.00 19.57 -0.14
C ASN A 139 12.50 19.66 -0.44
N ILE A 140 11.76 18.57 -0.30
CA ILE A 140 10.30 18.56 -0.48
C ILE A 140 9.63 19.48 0.54
N GLN A 141 10.07 19.48 1.80
CA GLN A 141 9.55 20.36 2.86
C GLN A 141 9.82 21.84 2.56
N ASN A 142 11.02 22.18 2.07
CA ASN A 142 11.35 23.55 1.68
C ASN A 142 10.44 24.06 0.56
N ILE A 143 10.08 23.21 -0.38
CA ILE A 143 9.12 23.50 -1.45
C ILE A 143 7.72 23.68 -0.88
N TYR A 144 7.30 22.79 0.01
CA TYR A 144 6.00 22.84 0.69
C TYR A 144 5.84 24.15 1.48
N ASN A 145 6.91 24.63 2.11
CA ASN A 145 6.90 25.87 2.88
C ASN A 145 6.79 27.14 2.02
N LYS A 146 7.26 27.10 0.77
CA LYS A 146 7.21 28.24 -0.19
C LYS A 146 6.83 27.76 -1.59
N PRO A 147 5.55 27.40 -1.81
CA PRO A 147 5.13 26.80 -3.07
C PRO A 147 5.11 27.81 -4.22
N SER A 148 5.44 27.32 -5.41
CA SER A 148 5.23 28.00 -6.70
C SER A 148 4.98 26.97 -7.77
N LEU A 149 4.55 27.35 -8.98
CA LEU A 149 4.31 26.42 -10.09
C LEU A 149 5.57 25.59 -10.41
N VAL A 150 6.72 26.26 -10.53
CA VAL A 150 8.00 25.57 -10.81
C VAL A 150 8.38 24.64 -9.65
N LYS A 151 8.15 25.07 -8.41
CA LYS A 151 8.46 24.27 -7.22
C LYS A 151 7.55 23.06 -7.07
N LYS A 152 6.28 23.13 -7.50
CA LYS A 152 5.41 21.94 -7.55
C LYS A 152 6.01 20.86 -8.45
N GLU A 153 6.53 21.24 -9.61
CA GLU A 153 7.22 20.31 -10.50
C GLU A 153 8.49 19.74 -9.84
N GLN A 154 9.28 20.59 -9.17
CA GLN A 154 10.46 20.13 -8.42
C GLN A 154 10.06 19.10 -7.33
N ALA A 155 9.01 19.37 -6.55
CA ALA A 155 8.51 18.43 -5.54
C ALA A 155 8.16 17.08 -6.15
N ARG A 156 7.50 17.06 -7.31
CA ARG A 156 7.17 15.85 -8.06
C ARG A 156 8.42 15.04 -8.39
N PHE A 157 9.47 15.68 -8.89
CA PHE A 157 10.73 15.01 -9.19
C PHE A 157 11.43 14.50 -7.93
N TYR A 158 11.48 15.29 -6.85
CA TYR A 158 12.08 14.81 -5.60
C TYR A 158 11.35 13.63 -4.98
N ILE A 159 10.01 13.64 -4.99
CA ILE A 159 9.21 12.48 -4.52
C ILE A 159 9.48 11.27 -5.42
N LYS A 160 9.61 11.46 -6.75
CA LYS A 160 9.94 10.38 -7.67
C LYS A 160 11.32 9.80 -7.39
N VAL A 161 12.35 10.63 -7.21
CA VAL A 161 13.71 10.19 -6.88
C VAL A 161 13.71 9.45 -5.53
N PHE A 162 13.00 9.98 -4.53
CA PHE A 162 12.84 9.34 -3.23
C PHE A 162 12.24 7.93 -3.36
N LEU A 163 11.15 7.77 -4.12
CA LEU A 163 10.52 6.47 -4.33
C LEU A 163 11.42 5.50 -5.10
N LEU A 164 12.16 5.98 -6.10
CA LEU A 164 13.11 5.16 -6.86
C LEU A 164 14.26 4.67 -5.97
N GLY A 165 14.80 5.52 -5.10
CA GLY A 165 15.82 5.12 -4.12
C GLY A 165 15.32 4.03 -3.18
N LEU A 166 14.10 4.15 -2.66
CA LEU A 166 13.50 3.11 -1.83
C LEU A 166 13.32 1.78 -2.58
N ILE A 167 12.93 1.84 -3.85
CA ILE A 167 12.77 0.67 -4.70
C ILE A 167 14.13 0.01 -4.93
N GLU A 168 15.17 0.78 -5.21
CA GLU A 168 16.53 0.28 -5.41
C GLU A 168 17.06 -0.42 -4.17
N SER A 169 16.89 0.16 -3.00
CA SER A 169 17.28 -0.42 -1.71
C SER A 169 16.62 -1.77 -1.44
N VAL A 170 15.34 -1.90 -1.79
CA VAL A 170 14.61 -3.16 -1.66
C VAL A 170 15.05 -4.17 -2.70
N HIS A 171 15.44 -3.71 -3.90
CA HIS A 171 15.87 -4.57 -5.02
C HIS A 171 17.35 -4.84 -5.08
N GLY A 172 18.21 -4.05 -4.43
CA GLY A 172 19.65 -4.24 -4.41
C GLY A 172 20.09 -5.63 -3.89
N GLN A 173 19.16 -6.37 -3.29
CA GLN A 173 19.35 -7.78 -2.91
C GLN A 173 18.95 -8.79 -4.01
N HIS A 174 18.34 -8.35 -5.11
CA HIS A 174 17.93 -9.21 -6.22
C HIS A 174 18.17 -8.52 -7.57
N PRO A 175 19.17 -8.92 -8.35
CA PRO A 175 19.47 -8.28 -9.64
C PRO A 175 18.30 -8.43 -10.60
N VAL A 176 17.71 -7.29 -10.98
CA VAL A 176 16.67 -7.21 -12.03
C VAL A 176 17.39 -7.35 -13.39
N LEU A 177 17.71 -8.57 -13.78
CA LEU A 177 18.20 -8.87 -15.12
C LEU A 177 17.02 -9.08 -16.08
N HIS A 178 16.85 -8.10 -16.96
CA HIS A 178 16.25 -8.19 -18.29
C HIS A 178 15.16 -9.22 -18.56
N GLN A 179 13.90 -8.78 -18.50
CA GLN A 179 12.86 -9.28 -19.41
C GLN A 179 11.69 -8.27 -19.50
N LYS A 180 11.85 -7.23 -20.33
CA LYS A 180 10.82 -6.20 -20.57
C LYS A 180 9.45 -6.80 -20.95
N THR A 181 9.42 -7.93 -21.66
CA THR A 181 8.19 -8.53 -22.17
C THR A 181 7.30 -9.16 -21.07
N ASN A 182 7.88 -9.92 -20.14
CA ASN A 182 7.10 -10.61 -19.11
C ASN A 182 6.57 -9.66 -18.03
N GLN A 183 7.20 -8.53 -17.85
CA GLN A 183 6.83 -7.51 -16.87
C GLN A 183 5.53 -6.78 -17.27
N HIS A 184 5.38 -6.40 -18.53
CA HIS A 184 4.13 -5.81 -19.03
C HIS A 184 2.93 -6.74 -18.82
N ILE A 185 3.15 -8.04 -19.06
CA ILE A 185 2.12 -9.07 -18.83
C ILE A 185 1.75 -9.16 -17.36
N TYR A 186 2.73 -9.13 -16.46
CA TYR A 186 2.46 -9.18 -15.03
C TYR A 186 1.70 -7.93 -14.54
N ILE A 187 2.07 -6.76 -15.00
CA ILE A 187 1.38 -5.51 -14.72
C ILE A 187 -0.07 -5.57 -15.22
N GLY A 188 -0.26 -6.03 -16.46
CA GLY A 188 -1.57 -6.27 -17.03
C GLY A 188 -2.40 -7.22 -16.18
N PHE A 189 -1.80 -8.32 -15.71
CA PHE A 189 -2.44 -9.26 -14.81
C PHE A 189 -2.89 -8.61 -13.51
N LYS A 190 -2.03 -7.84 -12.83
CA LYS A 190 -2.37 -7.15 -11.57
C LYS A 190 -3.49 -6.13 -11.77
N LYS A 191 -3.48 -5.39 -12.88
CA LYS A 191 -4.55 -4.44 -13.22
C LYS A 191 -5.88 -5.16 -13.42
N LEU A 192 -5.91 -6.20 -14.25
CA LEU A 192 -7.10 -7.01 -14.50
C LEU A 192 -7.60 -7.68 -13.21
N LEU A 193 -6.70 -8.21 -12.38
CA LEU A 193 -7.04 -8.82 -11.11
C LEU A 193 -7.74 -7.82 -10.18
N ASN A 194 -7.22 -6.61 -10.04
CA ASN A 194 -7.85 -5.57 -9.22
C ASN A 194 -9.23 -5.14 -9.73
N GLN A 195 -9.46 -5.23 -11.03
CA GLN A 195 -10.73 -4.86 -11.64
C GLN A 195 -11.77 -6.01 -11.58
N GLN A 196 -11.31 -7.25 -11.71
CA GLN A 196 -12.19 -8.39 -12.02
C GLN A 196 -12.21 -9.49 -10.93
N TYR A 197 -11.51 -9.37 -9.81
CA TYR A 197 -11.41 -10.41 -8.78
C TYR A 197 -12.75 -10.84 -8.18
N ARG A 198 -13.79 -10.00 -8.28
CA ARG A 198 -15.13 -10.30 -7.79
C ARG A 198 -15.88 -11.26 -8.70
N SER A 199 -15.74 -11.11 -10.01
CA SER A 199 -16.42 -11.89 -11.03
C SER A 199 -15.58 -13.04 -11.57
N GLU A 200 -14.25 -12.86 -11.65
CA GLU A 200 -13.35 -13.78 -12.35
C GLU A 200 -12.29 -14.37 -11.42
N ARG A 201 -12.25 -15.70 -11.36
CA ARG A 201 -11.42 -16.46 -10.40
C ARG A 201 -10.50 -17.48 -11.02
N THR A 202 -10.51 -17.61 -12.34
CA THR A 202 -9.74 -18.63 -13.05
C THR A 202 -8.48 -18.05 -13.69
N VAL A 203 -7.37 -18.76 -13.60
CA VAL A 203 -6.13 -18.38 -14.29
C VAL A 203 -6.34 -18.30 -15.80
N GLN A 204 -7.23 -19.15 -16.33
CA GLN A 204 -7.59 -19.20 -17.75
C GLN A 204 -8.13 -17.85 -18.25
N TYR A 205 -9.05 -17.23 -17.50
CA TYR A 205 -9.60 -15.92 -17.85
C TYR A 205 -8.50 -14.86 -17.98
N TYR A 206 -7.68 -14.69 -16.94
CA TYR A 206 -6.61 -13.69 -16.94
C TYR A 206 -5.57 -13.94 -18.02
N ALA A 207 -5.23 -15.21 -18.26
CA ALA A 207 -4.29 -15.58 -19.31
C ALA A 207 -4.84 -15.25 -20.71
N SER A 208 -6.12 -15.52 -20.95
CA SER A 208 -6.77 -15.20 -22.25
C SER A 208 -6.83 -13.68 -22.50
N GLN A 209 -7.17 -12.88 -21.47
CA GLN A 209 -7.19 -11.41 -21.57
C GLN A 209 -5.81 -10.81 -21.87
N LEU A 210 -4.74 -11.52 -21.49
CA LEU A 210 -3.36 -11.12 -21.75
C LEU A 210 -2.75 -11.77 -22.99
N SER A 211 -3.55 -12.52 -23.75
CA SER A 211 -3.13 -13.25 -24.97
C SER A 211 -1.94 -14.19 -24.72
N ILE A 212 -1.93 -14.88 -23.56
CA ILE A 212 -0.92 -15.86 -23.18
C ILE A 212 -1.55 -17.14 -22.64
N THR A 213 -0.74 -18.19 -22.49
CA THR A 213 -1.20 -19.44 -21.86
C THR A 213 -1.24 -19.35 -20.34
N PRO A 214 -2.11 -20.11 -19.64
CA PRO A 214 -2.09 -20.23 -18.18
C PRO A 214 -0.75 -20.66 -17.61
N LYS A 215 -0.04 -21.55 -18.30
CA LYS A 215 1.32 -21.97 -17.94
C LYS A 215 2.26 -20.77 -17.93
N LYS A 216 2.22 -19.97 -19.00
CA LYS A 216 3.07 -18.76 -19.11
C LYS A 216 2.74 -17.73 -18.03
N LEU A 217 1.45 -17.52 -17.73
CA LEU A 217 1.04 -16.62 -16.65
C LEU A 217 1.57 -17.10 -15.29
N ASN A 218 1.50 -18.39 -15.00
CA ASN A 218 2.07 -18.97 -13.77
C ASN A 218 3.60 -18.83 -13.69
N GLU A 219 4.32 -19.02 -14.79
CA GLU A 219 5.77 -18.78 -14.83
C GLU A 219 6.11 -17.31 -14.50
N ILE A 220 5.35 -16.38 -15.11
CA ILE A 220 5.53 -14.96 -14.91
C ILE A 220 5.23 -14.57 -13.45
N THR A 221 4.10 -15.00 -12.89
CA THR A 221 3.74 -14.67 -11.49
C THR A 221 4.74 -15.27 -10.51
N LYS A 222 5.13 -16.53 -10.66
CA LYS A 222 6.16 -17.13 -9.81
C LYS A 222 7.49 -16.36 -9.85
N LYS A 223 7.90 -15.91 -11.03
CA LYS A 223 9.13 -15.14 -11.18
C LYS A 223 9.05 -13.76 -10.54
N HIS A 224 7.90 -13.08 -10.63
CA HIS A 224 7.73 -11.70 -10.20
C HIS A 224 7.24 -11.54 -8.75
N CYS A 225 6.50 -12.49 -8.19
CA CYS A 225 5.98 -12.39 -6.82
C CYS A 225 6.12 -13.66 -5.98
N GLY A 226 6.85 -14.67 -6.48
CA GLY A 226 7.10 -15.90 -5.74
C GLY A 226 5.91 -16.86 -5.64
N GLU A 227 4.73 -16.48 -6.16
CA GLU A 227 3.50 -17.27 -6.06
C GLU A 227 2.86 -17.57 -7.43
N THR A 228 2.01 -18.58 -7.47
CA THR A 228 1.24 -18.91 -8.68
C THR A 228 0.14 -17.87 -8.94
N ALA A 229 -0.30 -17.74 -10.19
CA ALA A 229 -1.39 -16.84 -10.55
C ALA A 229 -2.68 -17.14 -9.76
N ILE A 230 -2.99 -18.42 -9.51
CA ILE A 230 -4.16 -18.80 -8.71
C ILE A 230 -4.03 -18.35 -7.25
N ASN A 231 -2.82 -18.41 -6.67
CA ASN A 231 -2.59 -17.92 -5.32
C ASN A 231 -2.69 -16.38 -5.26
N ALA A 232 -2.17 -15.67 -6.25
CA ALA A 232 -2.34 -14.21 -6.35
C ALA A 232 -3.83 -13.81 -6.42
N ILE A 233 -4.64 -14.55 -7.20
CA ILE A 233 -6.09 -14.33 -7.27
C ILE A 233 -6.73 -14.56 -5.90
N HIS A 234 -6.43 -15.69 -5.27
CA HIS A 234 -6.99 -16.04 -3.97
C HIS A 234 -6.58 -15.06 -2.87
N ASN A 235 -5.33 -14.62 -2.86
CA ASN A 235 -4.82 -13.65 -1.89
C ASN A 235 -5.51 -12.28 -2.06
N ARG A 236 -5.77 -11.85 -3.29
CA ARG A 236 -6.55 -10.62 -3.53
C ARG A 236 -7.98 -10.70 -2.99
N ILE A 237 -8.64 -11.85 -3.18
CA ILE A 237 -9.99 -12.10 -2.64
C ILE A 237 -9.95 -12.14 -1.12
N LEU A 238 -8.98 -12.83 -0.51
CA LEU A 238 -8.81 -12.90 0.95
C LEU A 238 -8.59 -11.54 1.57
N THR A 239 -7.77 -10.69 0.95
CA THR A 239 -7.58 -9.30 1.41
C THR A 239 -8.90 -8.55 1.48
N GLU A 240 -9.76 -8.72 0.48
CA GLU A 240 -11.05 -8.04 0.47
C GLU A 240 -12.05 -8.65 1.48
N ILE A 241 -12.04 -9.97 1.65
CA ILE A 241 -12.82 -10.64 2.70
C ILE A 241 -12.44 -10.07 4.08
N LYS A 242 -11.16 -10.03 4.41
CA LYS A 242 -10.65 -9.48 5.68
C LYS A 242 -11.12 -8.04 5.88
N ARG A 243 -11.02 -7.21 4.84
CA ARG A 243 -11.48 -5.82 4.89
C ARG A 243 -12.96 -5.71 5.19
N GLN A 244 -13.79 -6.48 4.50
CA GLN A 244 -15.23 -6.42 4.71
C GLN A 244 -15.64 -6.99 6.07
N LEU A 245 -15.04 -8.07 6.54
CA LEU A 245 -15.29 -8.63 7.87
C LEU A 245 -14.97 -7.65 9.00
N LEU A 246 -13.92 -6.83 8.83
CA LEU A 246 -13.49 -5.88 9.86
C LEU A 246 -14.23 -4.54 9.79
N PHE A 247 -14.53 -4.09 8.58
CA PHE A 247 -14.73 -2.67 8.35
C PHE A 247 -16.04 -2.34 7.64
N SER A 248 -16.88 -3.34 7.36
CA SER A 248 -18.24 -3.10 6.88
C SER A 248 -19.25 -3.59 7.92
N ASP A 249 -20.44 -3.04 7.86
CA ASP A 249 -21.59 -3.50 8.64
C ASP A 249 -22.36 -4.64 7.91
N LEU A 250 -21.76 -5.21 6.85
CA LEU A 250 -22.37 -6.26 6.06
C LEU A 250 -22.35 -7.59 6.80
N SER A 251 -23.43 -8.33 6.70
CA SER A 251 -23.49 -9.72 7.14
C SER A 251 -22.60 -10.62 6.26
N HIS A 252 -22.17 -11.76 6.77
CA HIS A 252 -21.40 -12.74 5.99
C HIS A 252 -22.12 -13.17 4.69
N LYS A 253 -23.45 -13.11 4.68
CA LYS A 253 -24.27 -13.39 3.49
C LYS A 253 -24.09 -12.29 2.44
N GLU A 254 -24.16 -11.04 2.84
CA GLU A 254 -23.98 -9.90 1.94
C GLU A 254 -22.53 -9.83 1.43
N ILE A 255 -21.54 -10.05 2.30
CA ILE A 255 -20.12 -10.14 1.92
C ILE A 255 -19.91 -11.23 0.85
N ALA A 256 -20.54 -12.40 1.03
CA ALA A 256 -20.41 -13.49 0.06
C ALA A 256 -20.91 -13.04 -1.33
N PHE A 257 -22.09 -12.45 -1.41
CA PHE A 257 -22.66 -12.03 -2.70
C PHE A 257 -21.92 -10.84 -3.31
N GLU A 258 -21.52 -9.86 -2.50
CA GLU A 258 -20.77 -8.70 -2.99
C GLU A 258 -19.40 -9.10 -3.56
N LEU A 259 -18.77 -10.11 -2.99
CA LEU A 259 -17.51 -10.67 -3.48
C LEU A 259 -17.71 -11.71 -4.58
N GLY A 260 -18.93 -11.93 -5.07
CA GLY A 260 -19.23 -12.83 -6.18
C GLY A 260 -19.18 -14.34 -5.82
N PHE A 261 -19.41 -14.70 -4.55
CA PHE A 261 -19.63 -16.10 -4.18
C PHE A 261 -21.08 -16.49 -4.45
N SER A 262 -21.29 -17.73 -4.90
CA SER A 262 -22.62 -18.25 -5.18
C SER A 262 -23.49 -18.44 -3.93
N SER A 263 -22.85 -18.52 -2.75
CA SER A 263 -23.53 -18.67 -1.46
C SER A 263 -22.61 -18.36 -0.29
N PRO A 264 -23.15 -18.08 0.92
CA PRO A 264 -22.36 -17.96 2.15
C PRO A 264 -21.54 -19.23 2.45
N SER A 265 -22.06 -20.40 2.10
CA SER A 265 -21.33 -21.67 2.27
C SER A 265 -20.10 -21.74 1.36
N ALA A 266 -20.16 -21.17 0.16
CA ALA A 266 -19.02 -21.10 -0.76
C ALA A 266 -17.93 -20.16 -0.19
N LEU A 267 -18.29 -19.02 0.37
CA LEU A 267 -17.38 -18.14 1.09
C LEU A 267 -16.70 -18.88 2.26
N ASN A 268 -17.48 -19.55 3.09
CA ASN A 268 -16.98 -20.32 4.25
C ASN A 268 -15.98 -21.40 3.82
N LYS A 269 -16.32 -22.20 2.79
CA LYS A 269 -15.42 -23.22 2.23
C LYS A 269 -14.11 -22.58 1.72
N PHE A 270 -14.20 -21.44 1.06
CA PHE A 270 -13.03 -20.75 0.53
C PHE A 270 -12.09 -20.27 1.65
N VAL A 271 -12.62 -19.60 2.68
CA VAL A 271 -11.84 -19.12 3.82
C VAL A 271 -11.21 -20.29 4.57
N ARG A 272 -11.99 -21.34 4.89
CA ARG A 272 -11.46 -22.56 5.55
C ARG A 272 -10.37 -23.26 4.75
N ALA A 273 -10.52 -23.35 3.44
CA ALA A 273 -9.51 -23.96 2.58
C ALA A 273 -8.18 -23.21 2.58
N LYS A 274 -8.22 -21.88 2.76
CA LYS A 274 -7.05 -21.01 2.69
C LYS A 274 -6.43 -20.70 4.04
N LEU A 275 -7.22 -20.47 5.07
CA LEU A 275 -6.76 -20.01 6.37
C LEU A 275 -6.93 -21.03 7.49
N LYS A 276 -7.67 -22.15 7.22
CA LYS A 276 -8.06 -23.19 8.20
C LYS A 276 -9.06 -22.71 9.27
N GLU A 277 -9.66 -21.55 9.06
CA GLU A 277 -10.59 -20.86 9.95
C GLU A 277 -11.91 -20.57 9.25
N THR A 278 -12.95 -20.32 10.03
CA THR A 278 -14.23 -19.81 9.51
C THR A 278 -14.18 -18.29 9.36
N PRO A 279 -15.06 -17.66 8.55
CA PRO A 279 -15.18 -16.19 8.52
C PRO A 279 -15.44 -15.56 9.88
N THR A 280 -16.17 -16.23 10.78
CA THR A 280 -16.46 -15.75 12.13
C THR A 280 -15.19 -15.76 13.02
N GLU A 281 -14.44 -16.87 13.00
CA GLU A 281 -13.17 -16.98 13.73
C GLU A 281 -12.17 -15.94 13.23
N LEU A 282 -12.02 -15.83 11.90
CA LEU A 282 -11.18 -14.81 11.27
C LEU A 282 -11.59 -13.38 11.68
N GLN A 283 -12.89 -13.09 11.72
CA GLN A 283 -13.40 -11.79 12.16
C GLN A 283 -13.04 -11.49 13.62
N GLN A 284 -13.16 -12.49 14.50
CA GLN A 284 -12.82 -12.36 15.93
C GLN A 284 -11.31 -12.12 16.12
N GLU A 285 -10.46 -12.91 15.44
CA GLU A 285 -9.01 -12.73 15.48
C GLU A 285 -8.61 -11.33 15.01
N LEU A 286 -9.10 -10.92 13.85
CA LEU A 286 -8.82 -9.60 13.31
C LEU A 286 -9.35 -8.48 14.22
N ALA A 287 -10.53 -8.62 14.82
CA ALA A 287 -11.08 -7.65 15.76
C ALA A 287 -10.19 -7.46 17.00
N GLN A 288 -9.59 -8.54 17.52
CA GLN A 288 -8.65 -8.45 18.65
C GLN A 288 -7.43 -7.60 18.31
N ILE A 289 -6.90 -7.73 17.09
CA ILE A 289 -5.76 -6.94 16.60
C ILE A 289 -6.08 -5.43 16.56
N TYR A 290 -7.35 -5.06 16.28
CA TYR A 290 -7.78 -3.66 16.15
C TYR A 290 -8.41 -3.06 17.41
N THR A 291 -8.60 -3.84 18.47
CA THR A 291 -9.16 -3.38 19.76
C THR A 291 -8.14 -3.41 20.90
N ALA A 292 -6.97 -4.01 20.70
CA ALA A 292 -5.84 -3.97 21.63
C ALA A 292 -5.01 -2.70 21.42
#